data_b619f23f70f668d9f68a4cb57adf70ea
#
_entry.id   b619f23f70f668d9f68a4cb57adf70ea
#
_cell.length_a   1.000
_cell.length_b   1.000
_cell.length_c   1.000
_cell.angle_alpha   90.00
_cell.angle_beta   90.00
_cell.angle_gamma   90.00
#
_symmetry.space_group_name_H-M   'P 1'
#
loop_
_entity.id
_entity.type
_entity.pdbx_description
1 polymer ?
#
loop_
_entity_poly.entity_id
_entity_poly.type
_entity_poly.pdbx_seq_one_letter_code
_entity_poly.pdbx_strand_id
1 'polypeptide(L)'
;MSSLTKILVNKNVSCKSIWFMRQAGRYLPEFRKIRLNNKSFIDLCLNSDLSSEITLQPIKRFDLDSAIIFSDILLVPYALGQEVKFIKNEGPTLSNFKMEKFLSNNKSNFIQKLSPIYKAITKKRKNLKEEKSLICFIGAPWALIIYMMNLKQGKNDINLLRLDKYRSEIDAILDELVEYLCLHVEKQIEAGADVVQIFDSWAGLIPKTELSNLCYKPNAKLVDFCRKKKIPTICFAKTIINHYFVYY
;
A
#
# COMPACT_ATOMS: atom_id res chain seq x y z
N MET A 1 -3.16 -21.73 -10.36
CA MET A 1 -2.85 -21.06 -9.07
C MET A 1 -1.33 -21.00 -8.93
N SER A 2 -0.79 -19.81 -8.71
CA SER A 2 0.67 -19.58 -8.59
C SER A 2 1.26 -20.18 -7.32
N SER A 3 2.61 -20.27 -7.24
CA SER A 3 3.31 -20.82 -6.07
C SER A 3 2.99 -20.03 -4.79
N LEU A 4 3.03 -18.69 -4.84
CA LEU A 4 2.72 -17.85 -3.68
C LEU A 4 1.28 -18.03 -3.21
N THR A 5 0.32 -18.07 -4.12
CA THR A 5 -1.09 -18.28 -3.77
C THR A 5 -1.33 -19.65 -3.14
N LYS A 6 -0.65 -20.71 -3.64
CA LYS A 6 -0.71 -22.06 -3.03
C LYS A 6 -0.17 -22.06 -1.59
N ILE A 7 0.90 -21.33 -1.33
CA ILE A 7 1.45 -21.18 0.04
C ILE A 7 0.45 -20.49 0.96
N LEU A 8 -0.11 -19.36 0.53
CA LEU A 8 -0.98 -18.52 1.35
C LEU A 8 -2.37 -19.16 1.59
N VAL A 9 -2.93 -19.84 0.59
CA VAL A 9 -4.28 -20.42 0.68
C VAL A 9 -4.25 -21.84 1.26
N ASN A 10 -3.36 -22.68 0.73
CA ASN A 10 -3.33 -24.11 1.07
C ASN A 10 -2.32 -24.45 2.16
N LYS A 11 -1.58 -23.45 2.68
CA LYS A 11 -0.48 -23.65 3.64
C LYS A 11 0.54 -24.70 3.17
N ASN A 12 0.76 -24.77 1.85
CA ASN A 12 1.64 -25.77 1.26
C ASN A 12 3.11 -25.36 1.43
N VAL A 13 3.77 -25.90 2.43
CA VAL A 13 5.17 -25.62 2.77
C VAL A 13 6.20 -26.27 1.81
N SER A 14 5.77 -27.17 0.93
CA SER A 14 6.67 -27.78 -0.09
C SER A 14 6.94 -26.83 -1.26
N CYS A 15 6.10 -25.83 -1.48
CA CYS A 15 6.31 -24.79 -2.48
C CYS A 15 7.20 -23.68 -1.93
N LYS A 16 8.11 -23.18 -2.77
CA LYS A 16 8.89 -21.97 -2.50
C LYS A 16 8.48 -20.89 -3.46
N SER A 17 8.42 -19.63 -2.98
CA SER A 17 8.13 -18.47 -3.83
C SER A 17 9.05 -17.33 -3.43
N ILE A 18 9.76 -16.77 -4.39
CA ILE A 18 10.74 -15.71 -4.18
C ILE A 18 10.24 -14.43 -4.85
N TRP A 19 10.14 -13.37 -4.05
CA TRP A 19 9.83 -12.02 -4.50
C TRP A 19 10.39 -10.99 -3.51
N PHE A 20 10.43 -9.71 -3.89
CA PHE A 20 10.92 -8.64 -3.01
C PHE A 20 9.88 -7.55 -2.89
N MET A 21 9.71 -7.00 -1.68
CA MET A 21 8.79 -5.87 -1.43
C MET A 21 9.15 -4.61 -2.24
N ARG A 22 10.42 -4.45 -2.64
CA ARG A 22 10.88 -3.39 -3.55
C ARG A 22 11.60 -4.02 -4.73
N GLN A 23 10.82 -4.42 -5.75
CA GLN A 23 11.36 -5.07 -6.94
C GLN A 23 11.78 -4.05 -8.01
N ALA A 24 10.92 -3.07 -8.31
CA ALA A 24 11.26 -2.01 -9.26
C ALA A 24 11.90 -0.83 -8.55
N GLY A 25 12.91 -0.21 -9.19
CA GLY A 25 13.57 0.93 -8.61
C GLY A 25 14.81 1.41 -9.36
N ARG A 26 15.49 2.40 -8.76
CA ARG A 26 16.62 3.11 -9.39
C ARG A 26 17.84 2.24 -9.70
N TYR A 27 17.94 1.03 -9.17
CA TYR A 27 18.99 0.09 -9.51
C TYR A 27 18.83 -0.47 -10.94
N LEU A 28 17.60 -0.45 -11.49
CA LEU A 28 17.30 -0.88 -12.84
C LEU A 28 17.58 0.25 -13.85
N PRO A 29 18.43 0.02 -14.88
CA PRO A 29 18.68 1.02 -15.92
C PRO A 29 17.41 1.44 -16.67
N GLU A 30 16.55 0.47 -16.99
CA GLU A 30 15.26 0.69 -17.67
C GLU A 30 14.32 1.56 -16.84
N PHE A 31 14.26 1.39 -15.52
CA PHE A 31 13.51 2.27 -14.63
C PHE A 31 14.09 3.70 -14.66
N ARG A 32 15.42 3.84 -14.61
CA ARG A 32 16.05 5.16 -14.66
C ARG A 32 15.72 5.91 -15.95
N LYS A 33 15.67 5.23 -17.11
CA LYS A 33 15.27 5.83 -18.40
C LYS A 33 13.85 6.39 -18.33
N ILE A 34 12.90 5.62 -17.83
CA ILE A 34 11.51 6.08 -17.63
C ILE A 34 11.48 7.27 -16.67
N ARG A 35 12.21 7.20 -15.57
CA ARG A 35 12.20 8.23 -14.53
C ARG A 35 12.80 9.56 -14.97
N LEU A 36 13.76 9.56 -15.90
CA LEU A 36 14.33 10.78 -16.48
C LEU A 36 13.28 11.61 -17.23
N ASN A 37 12.37 10.94 -17.93
CA ASN A 37 11.34 11.58 -18.75
C ASN A 37 10.05 11.89 -17.95
N ASN A 38 9.92 11.37 -16.71
CA ASN A 38 8.73 11.49 -15.86
C ASN A 38 9.12 12.02 -14.48
N LYS A 39 9.17 13.36 -14.33
CA LYS A 39 9.63 14.02 -13.10
C LYS A 39 8.68 13.82 -11.91
N SER A 40 7.37 13.85 -12.14
CA SER A 40 6.37 13.59 -11.08
C SER A 40 6.26 12.10 -10.79
N PHE A 41 6.41 11.73 -9.52
CA PHE A 41 6.30 10.34 -9.09
C PHE A 41 4.84 9.88 -9.02
N ILE A 42 3.94 10.78 -8.60
CA ILE A 42 2.50 10.51 -8.56
C ILE A 42 1.97 10.26 -9.97
N ASP A 43 2.31 11.14 -10.94
CA ASP A 43 1.85 10.98 -12.32
C ASP A 43 2.40 9.69 -12.94
N LEU A 44 3.63 9.32 -12.59
CA LEU A 44 4.22 8.05 -13.02
C LEU A 44 3.42 6.84 -12.48
N CYS A 45 3.04 6.86 -11.22
CA CYS A 45 2.20 5.81 -10.62
C CYS A 45 0.79 5.78 -11.21
N LEU A 46 0.25 6.95 -11.57
CA LEU A 46 -1.08 7.08 -12.18
C LEU A 46 -1.07 6.90 -13.71
N ASN A 47 0.08 6.69 -14.33
CA ASN A 47 0.16 6.28 -15.72
C ASN A 47 0.08 4.76 -15.83
N SER A 48 -1.06 4.26 -16.29
CA SER A 48 -1.33 2.81 -16.32
C SER A 48 -0.37 2.01 -17.20
N ASP A 49 0.17 2.62 -18.28
CA ASP A 49 1.11 1.96 -19.17
C ASP A 49 2.51 1.89 -18.54
N LEU A 50 3.01 3.00 -18.03
CA LEU A 50 4.32 3.06 -17.39
C LEU A 50 4.35 2.25 -16.09
N SER A 51 3.31 2.33 -15.25
CA SER A 51 3.21 1.50 -14.04
C SER A 51 3.22 0.02 -14.39
N SER A 52 2.46 -0.38 -15.41
CA SER A 52 2.44 -1.74 -15.91
C SER A 52 3.80 -2.19 -16.46
N GLU A 53 4.48 -1.35 -17.25
CA GLU A 53 5.82 -1.64 -17.78
C GLU A 53 6.85 -1.81 -16.66
N ILE A 54 6.91 -0.86 -15.72
CA ILE A 54 7.84 -0.88 -14.59
C ILE A 54 7.64 -2.14 -13.73
N THR A 55 6.41 -2.54 -13.50
CA THR A 55 6.07 -3.76 -12.74
C THR A 55 6.74 -5.02 -13.33
N LEU A 56 6.87 -5.11 -14.67
CA LEU A 56 7.50 -6.27 -15.32
C LEU A 56 9.02 -6.25 -15.36
N GLN A 57 9.65 -5.09 -15.20
CA GLN A 57 11.11 -4.99 -15.34
C GLN A 57 11.86 -5.99 -14.46
N PRO A 58 11.58 -6.10 -13.13
CA PRO A 58 12.23 -7.09 -12.28
C PRO A 58 11.94 -8.54 -12.69
N ILE A 59 10.70 -8.83 -13.10
CA ILE A 59 10.28 -10.17 -13.50
C ILE A 59 11.04 -10.65 -14.73
N LYS A 60 11.22 -9.79 -15.73
CA LYS A 60 11.98 -10.08 -16.93
C LYS A 60 13.46 -10.30 -16.64
N ARG A 61 14.01 -9.62 -15.65
CA ARG A 61 15.44 -9.63 -15.34
C ARG A 61 15.85 -10.75 -14.40
N PHE A 62 15.01 -11.08 -13.40
CA PHE A 62 15.38 -11.95 -12.29
C PHE A 62 14.50 -13.21 -12.16
N ASP A 63 13.55 -13.40 -13.06
CA ASP A 63 12.61 -14.53 -13.07
C ASP A 63 11.94 -14.80 -11.71
N LEU A 64 11.56 -13.75 -10.99
CA LEU A 64 10.88 -13.85 -9.71
C LEU A 64 9.50 -14.51 -9.84
N ASP A 65 9.06 -15.21 -8.80
CA ASP A 65 7.77 -15.92 -8.79
C ASP A 65 6.55 -15.01 -8.68
N SER A 66 6.74 -13.77 -8.21
CA SER A 66 5.65 -12.82 -8.07
C SER A 66 6.07 -11.42 -8.49
N ALA A 67 5.16 -10.72 -9.16
CA ALA A 67 5.28 -9.30 -9.43
C ALA A 67 4.53 -8.51 -8.36
N ILE A 68 5.07 -7.37 -7.94
CA ILE A 68 4.33 -6.38 -7.14
C ILE A 68 4.06 -5.15 -7.99
N ILE A 69 2.82 -4.70 -8.01
CA ILE A 69 2.42 -3.54 -8.83
C ILE A 69 3.26 -2.30 -8.48
N PHE A 70 3.74 -1.58 -9.49
CA PHE A 70 4.41 -0.31 -9.26
C PHE A 70 3.38 0.76 -8.94
N SER A 71 3.33 1.18 -7.69
CA SER A 71 2.41 2.14 -7.12
C SER A 71 3.01 2.78 -5.86
N ASP A 72 2.21 3.55 -5.11
CA ASP A 72 2.59 4.11 -3.81
C ASP A 72 1.41 4.10 -2.83
N ILE A 73 1.68 3.87 -1.54
CA ILE A 73 0.65 3.89 -0.49
C ILE A 73 0.00 5.27 -0.35
N LEU A 74 0.71 6.34 -0.70
CA LEU A 74 0.24 7.72 -0.59
C LEU A 74 -0.74 8.14 -1.70
N LEU A 75 -1.00 7.24 -2.65
CA LEU A 75 -2.09 7.46 -3.61
C LEU A 75 -3.48 7.41 -2.94
N VAL A 76 -3.60 6.75 -1.78
CA VAL A 76 -4.84 6.80 -0.98
C VAL A 76 -5.08 8.20 -0.42
N PRO A 77 -4.18 8.84 0.34
CA PRO A 77 -4.32 10.25 0.73
C PRO A 77 -4.52 11.21 -0.45
N TYR A 78 -3.81 10.98 -1.58
CA TYR A 78 -4.00 11.75 -2.79
C TYR A 78 -5.44 11.65 -3.31
N ALA A 79 -5.98 10.44 -3.39
CA ALA A 79 -7.36 10.21 -3.82
C ALA A 79 -8.38 10.84 -2.85
N LEU A 80 -8.06 10.87 -1.56
CA LEU A 80 -8.82 11.54 -0.50
C LEU A 80 -8.60 13.07 -0.45
N GLY A 81 -7.88 13.61 -1.43
CA GLY A 81 -7.81 15.05 -1.69
C GLY A 81 -6.62 15.77 -1.06
N GLN A 82 -5.66 15.08 -0.43
CA GLN A 82 -4.41 15.71 -0.03
C GLN A 82 -3.45 15.84 -1.22
N GLU A 83 -2.77 16.96 -1.32
CA GLU A 83 -1.65 17.10 -2.26
C GLU A 83 -0.46 16.30 -1.74
N VAL A 84 0.14 15.47 -2.61
CA VAL A 84 1.32 14.65 -2.31
C VAL A 84 2.47 15.08 -3.18
N LYS A 85 3.59 15.44 -2.57
CA LYS A 85 4.83 15.83 -3.25
C LYS A 85 5.98 14.93 -2.80
N PHE A 86 6.89 14.63 -3.72
CA PHE A 86 8.13 13.91 -3.41
C PHE A 86 9.31 14.86 -3.57
N ILE A 87 9.83 15.35 -2.45
CA ILE A 87 10.95 16.29 -2.41
C ILE A 87 12.26 15.50 -2.36
N LYS A 88 13.23 15.91 -3.19
CA LYS A 88 14.55 15.26 -3.22
C LYS A 88 15.22 15.40 -1.86
N ASN A 89 15.69 14.28 -1.32
CA ASN A 89 16.33 14.10 0.00
C ASN A 89 15.42 14.23 1.23
N GLU A 90 14.18 14.71 1.11
CA GLU A 90 13.22 14.79 2.22
C GLU A 90 12.20 13.65 2.20
N GLY A 91 11.91 13.15 1.00
CA GLY A 91 10.92 12.10 0.78
C GLY A 91 9.51 12.67 0.52
N PRO A 92 8.47 11.90 0.80
CA PRO A 92 7.11 12.35 0.58
C PRO A 92 6.66 13.37 1.64
N THR A 93 5.98 14.42 1.17
CA THR A 93 5.33 15.44 1.97
C THR A 93 3.89 15.60 1.52
N LEU A 94 2.98 15.78 2.45
CA LEU A 94 1.56 15.99 2.19
C LEU A 94 1.14 17.40 2.62
N SER A 95 0.15 17.97 1.92
CA SER A 95 -0.51 19.19 2.38
C SER A 95 -1.15 18.99 3.76
N ASN A 96 -1.42 20.06 4.48
CA ASN A 96 -2.09 19.97 5.77
C ASN A 96 -3.42 19.21 5.63
N PHE A 97 -3.67 18.29 6.57
CA PHE A 97 -4.93 17.57 6.65
C PHE A 97 -6.08 18.56 6.95
N LYS A 98 -7.19 18.36 6.25
CA LYS A 98 -8.43 19.11 6.45
C LYS A 98 -9.59 18.12 6.57
N MET A 99 -10.19 18.06 7.75
CA MET A 99 -11.31 17.16 8.08
C MET A 99 -12.47 17.32 7.09
N GLU A 100 -12.88 18.55 6.83
CA GLU A 100 -13.96 18.86 5.89
C GLU A 100 -13.72 18.25 4.49
N LYS A 101 -12.47 18.37 4.02
CA LYS A 101 -12.09 17.83 2.71
C LYS A 101 -12.06 16.31 2.71
N PHE A 102 -11.66 15.69 3.82
CA PHE A 102 -11.71 14.25 3.97
C PHE A 102 -13.15 13.74 3.96
N LEU A 103 -14.03 14.34 4.76
CA LEU A 103 -15.45 13.97 4.87
C LEU A 103 -16.26 14.28 3.60
N SER A 104 -15.84 15.25 2.78
CA SER A 104 -16.49 15.56 1.50
C SER A 104 -16.18 14.56 0.39
N ASN A 105 -15.24 13.62 0.59
CA ASN A 105 -14.95 12.60 -0.40
C ASN A 105 -16.10 11.60 -0.48
N ASN A 106 -16.27 11.03 -1.67
CA ASN A 106 -17.17 9.92 -1.89
C ASN A 106 -16.45 8.76 -2.59
N LYS A 107 -17.00 7.56 -2.39
CA LYS A 107 -16.41 6.32 -2.89
C LYS A 107 -16.23 6.33 -4.42
N SER A 108 -17.12 6.98 -5.17
CA SER A 108 -17.03 7.07 -6.64
C SER A 108 -15.82 7.90 -7.08
N ASN A 109 -15.65 9.10 -6.54
CA ASN A 109 -14.49 9.96 -6.83
C ASN A 109 -13.18 9.30 -6.43
N PHE A 110 -13.15 8.63 -5.29
CA PHE A 110 -11.97 7.88 -4.83
C PHE A 110 -11.57 6.79 -5.84
N ILE A 111 -12.53 5.97 -6.28
CA ILE A 111 -12.30 4.93 -7.29
C ILE A 111 -11.84 5.55 -8.62
N GLN A 112 -12.48 6.63 -9.05
CA GLN A 112 -12.12 7.30 -10.29
C GLN A 112 -10.68 7.79 -10.29
N LYS A 113 -10.22 8.44 -9.20
CA LYS A 113 -8.83 8.92 -9.08
C LYS A 113 -7.81 7.79 -9.07
N LEU A 114 -8.15 6.62 -8.53
CA LEU A 114 -7.29 5.45 -8.48
C LEU A 114 -7.47 4.50 -9.68
N SER A 115 -8.40 4.78 -10.59
CA SER A 115 -8.68 3.93 -11.74
C SER A 115 -7.46 3.62 -12.62
N PRO A 116 -6.45 4.51 -12.77
CA PRO A 116 -5.24 4.18 -13.53
C PRO A 116 -4.45 3.01 -12.93
N ILE A 117 -4.47 2.85 -11.59
CA ILE A 117 -3.82 1.70 -10.91
C ILE A 117 -4.56 0.41 -11.27
N TYR A 118 -5.89 0.41 -11.22
CA TYR A 118 -6.70 -0.75 -11.56
C TYR A 118 -6.49 -1.15 -13.04
N LYS A 119 -6.42 -0.16 -13.93
CA LYS A 119 -6.07 -0.39 -15.34
C LYS A 119 -4.68 -0.98 -15.50
N ALA A 120 -3.69 -0.51 -14.74
CA ALA A 120 -2.33 -1.06 -14.75
C ALA A 120 -2.31 -2.52 -14.30
N ILE A 121 -3.05 -2.88 -13.25
CA ILE A 121 -3.21 -4.25 -12.76
C ILE A 121 -3.83 -5.14 -13.85
N THR A 122 -4.93 -4.72 -14.47
CA THR A 122 -5.58 -5.48 -15.54
C THR A 122 -4.65 -5.70 -16.74
N LYS A 123 -3.94 -4.66 -17.18
CA LYS A 123 -2.95 -4.77 -18.26
C LYS A 123 -1.84 -5.74 -17.88
N LYS A 124 -1.42 -5.71 -16.60
CA LYS A 124 -0.35 -6.56 -16.12
C LYS A 124 -0.77 -8.00 -16.00
N ARG A 125 -1.94 -8.33 -15.46
CA ARG A 125 -2.43 -9.70 -15.35
C ARG A 125 -2.46 -10.40 -16.70
N LYS A 126 -2.85 -9.71 -17.78
CA LYS A 126 -2.86 -10.24 -19.13
C LYS A 126 -1.47 -10.64 -19.66
N ASN A 127 -0.42 -9.95 -19.21
CA ASN A 127 0.96 -10.13 -19.71
C ASN A 127 1.87 -10.88 -18.72
N LEU A 128 1.37 -11.26 -17.57
CA LEU A 128 2.11 -12.03 -16.57
C LEU A 128 1.71 -13.50 -16.71
N LYS A 129 2.68 -14.42 -16.71
CA LYS A 129 2.42 -15.86 -16.78
C LYS A 129 1.52 -16.31 -15.62
N GLU A 130 0.67 -17.30 -15.85
CA GLU A 130 -0.32 -17.77 -14.86
C GLU A 130 0.32 -18.37 -13.60
N GLU A 131 1.51 -18.95 -13.71
CA GLU A 131 2.25 -19.47 -12.57
C GLU A 131 2.85 -18.40 -11.66
N LYS A 132 2.86 -17.11 -12.09
CA LYS A 132 3.36 -15.97 -11.29
C LYS A 132 2.21 -15.19 -10.67
N SER A 133 2.34 -14.86 -9.37
CA SER A 133 1.37 -14.00 -8.69
C SER A 133 1.55 -12.54 -9.04
N LEU A 134 0.45 -11.81 -9.09
CA LEU A 134 0.44 -10.35 -9.08
C LEU A 134 0.01 -9.84 -7.71
N ILE A 135 0.94 -9.25 -6.99
CA ILE A 135 0.71 -8.67 -5.67
C ILE A 135 0.30 -7.21 -5.84
N CYS A 136 -0.85 -6.85 -5.29
CA CYS A 136 -1.21 -5.46 -5.03
C CYS A 136 -0.90 -5.09 -3.57
N PHE A 137 -1.02 -3.81 -3.20
CA PHE A 137 -0.74 -3.41 -1.84
C PHE A 137 -1.51 -2.16 -1.41
N ILE A 138 -1.56 -1.97 -0.09
CA ILE A 138 -2.06 -0.77 0.57
C ILE A 138 -1.12 -0.39 1.71
N GLY A 139 -1.13 0.88 2.11
CA GLY A 139 -0.61 1.29 3.41
C GLY A 139 -1.58 0.88 4.51
N ALA A 140 -1.08 0.42 5.64
CA ALA A 140 -1.88 0.24 6.84
C ALA A 140 -2.44 1.59 7.32
N PRO A 141 -3.59 1.62 8.00
CA PRO A 141 -4.21 2.87 8.45
C PRO A 141 -3.25 3.78 9.23
N TRP A 142 -2.51 3.21 10.18
CA TRP A 142 -1.51 3.97 10.94
C TRP A 142 -0.41 4.55 10.05
N ALA A 143 0.14 3.75 9.13
CA ALA A 143 1.17 4.23 8.22
C ALA A 143 0.68 5.42 7.36
N LEU A 144 -0.59 5.44 6.97
CA LEU A 144 -1.19 6.56 6.23
C LEU A 144 -1.42 7.78 7.13
N ILE A 145 -1.92 7.59 8.36
CA ILE A 145 -2.14 8.66 9.35
C ILE A 145 -0.84 9.43 9.63
N ILE A 146 0.29 8.73 9.77
CA ILE A 146 1.61 9.37 9.95
C ILE A 146 1.87 10.42 8.87
N TYR A 147 1.59 10.11 7.62
CA TYR A 147 1.77 11.04 6.50
C TYR A 147 0.64 12.07 6.43
N MET A 148 -0.61 11.66 6.55
CA MET A 148 -1.79 12.53 6.43
C MET A 148 -1.78 13.65 7.47
N MET A 149 -1.39 13.34 8.70
CA MET A 149 -1.33 14.30 9.82
C MET A 149 0.06 14.94 9.98
N ASN A 150 1.01 14.65 9.05
CA ASN A 150 2.39 15.14 9.14
C ASN A 150 3.04 14.83 10.50
N LEU A 151 2.84 13.61 11.02
CA LEU A 151 3.40 13.17 12.32
C LEU A 151 4.86 12.75 12.21
N LYS A 152 5.37 12.53 11.01
CA LYS A 152 6.75 12.13 10.77
C LYS A 152 7.72 13.19 11.26
N GLN A 153 8.69 12.77 12.10
CA GLN A 153 9.82 13.56 12.54
C GLN A 153 11.12 12.80 12.20
N GLY A 154 11.86 13.27 11.19
CA GLY A 154 13.06 12.55 10.72
C GLY A 154 12.77 11.22 10.02
N LYS A 155 13.73 10.27 10.05
CA LYS A 155 13.64 8.99 9.33
C LYS A 155 12.90 7.90 10.09
N ASN A 156 13.06 7.87 11.42
CA ASN A 156 12.53 6.82 12.29
C ASN A 156 11.98 7.41 13.59
N ASP A 157 11.24 8.50 13.50
CA ASP A 157 10.66 9.18 14.65
C ASP A 157 9.35 9.82 14.30
N ILE A 158 8.47 9.97 15.30
CA ILE A 158 7.16 10.61 15.20
C ILE A 158 7.01 11.71 16.24
N ASN A 159 6.30 12.75 15.88
CA ASN A 159 5.99 13.86 16.78
C ASN A 159 4.79 13.50 17.68
N LEU A 160 5.07 13.06 18.91
CA LEU A 160 4.05 12.64 19.87
C LEU A 160 3.14 13.81 20.30
N LEU A 161 3.69 15.02 20.47
CA LEU A 161 2.88 16.21 20.80
C LEU A 161 1.86 16.51 19.70
N ARG A 162 2.26 16.30 18.45
CA ARG A 162 1.35 16.46 17.31
C ARG A 162 0.35 15.32 17.22
N LEU A 163 0.73 14.11 17.59
CA LEU A 163 -0.18 12.97 17.71
C LEU A 163 -1.27 13.26 18.72
N ASP A 164 -0.93 13.74 19.90
CA ASP A 164 -1.89 14.10 20.95
C ASP A 164 -2.82 15.22 20.49
N LYS A 165 -2.25 16.22 19.80
CA LYS A 165 -3.04 17.33 19.24
C LYS A 165 -4.12 16.88 18.25
N TYR A 166 -3.84 15.87 17.43
CA TYR A 166 -4.76 15.38 16.38
C TYR A 166 -5.50 14.11 16.79
N ARG A 167 -5.49 13.76 18.07
CA ARG A 167 -6.05 12.48 18.54
C ARG A 167 -7.52 12.32 18.19
N SER A 168 -8.34 13.31 18.46
CA SER A 168 -9.78 13.29 18.17
C SER A 168 -10.06 13.17 16.67
N GLU A 169 -9.29 13.84 15.84
CA GLU A 169 -9.41 13.75 14.38
C GLU A 169 -9.00 12.38 13.87
N ILE A 170 -7.92 11.81 14.41
CA ILE A 170 -7.45 10.47 14.05
C ILE A 170 -8.52 9.43 14.37
N ASP A 171 -9.07 9.46 15.58
CA ASP A 171 -10.11 8.53 16.01
C ASP A 171 -11.37 8.66 15.14
N ALA A 172 -11.74 9.91 14.77
CA ALA A 172 -12.91 10.18 13.95
C ALA A 172 -12.79 9.65 12.51
N ILE A 173 -11.58 9.67 11.91
CA ILE A 173 -11.39 9.26 10.50
C ILE A 173 -10.97 7.82 10.34
N LEU A 174 -10.53 7.15 11.42
CA LEU A 174 -9.84 5.87 11.33
C LEU A 174 -10.72 4.78 10.71
N ASP A 175 -11.98 4.69 11.09
CA ASP A 175 -12.91 3.70 10.57
C ASP A 175 -13.26 3.97 9.11
N GLU A 176 -13.49 5.22 8.75
CA GLU A 176 -13.78 5.59 7.36
C GLU A 176 -12.55 5.37 6.45
N LEU A 177 -11.34 5.65 6.97
CA LEU A 177 -10.11 5.33 6.24
C LEU A 177 -9.99 3.82 5.98
N VAL A 178 -10.33 2.97 6.97
CA VAL A 178 -10.37 1.52 6.78
C VAL A 178 -11.37 1.12 5.70
N GLU A 179 -12.56 1.75 5.63
CA GLU A 179 -13.52 1.48 4.56
C GLU A 179 -12.97 1.82 3.16
N TYR A 180 -12.31 2.99 3.00
CA TYR A 180 -11.64 3.33 1.75
C TYR A 180 -10.53 2.34 1.37
N LEU A 181 -9.79 1.84 2.35
CA LEU A 181 -8.76 0.82 2.13
C LEU A 181 -9.36 -0.52 1.71
N CYS A 182 -10.44 -0.96 2.35
CA CYS A 182 -11.18 -2.16 1.94
C CYS A 182 -11.68 -2.04 0.49
N LEU A 183 -12.25 -0.89 0.14
CA LEU A 183 -12.71 -0.61 -1.21
C LEU A 183 -11.55 -0.63 -2.22
N HIS A 184 -10.40 -0.04 -1.86
CA HIS A 184 -9.21 -0.05 -2.71
C HIS A 184 -8.67 -1.47 -2.92
N VAL A 185 -8.63 -2.30 -1.88
CA VAL A 185 -8.28 -3.73 -1.98
C VAL A 185 -9.23 -4.44 -2.93
N GLU A 186 -10.53 -4.31 -2.73
CA GLU A 186 -11.54 -4.94 -3.59
C GLU A 186 -11.33 -4.58 -5.06
N LYS A 187 -11.17 -3.30 -5.38
CA LYS A 187 -10.95 -2.85 -6.76
C LYS A 187 -9.64 -3.33 -7.37
N GLN A 188 -8.59 -3.51 -6.58
CA GLN A 188 -7.33 -4.09 -7.06
C GLN A 188 -7.49 -5.59 -7.37
N ILE A 189 -8.22 -6.34 -6.54
CA ILE A 189 -8.51 -7.77 -6.78
C ILE A 189 -9.43 -7.95 -7.98
N GLU A 190 -10.50 -7.16 -8.10
CA GLU A 190 -11.37 -7.16 -9.28
C GLU A 190 -10.59 -6.87 -10.58
N ALA A 191 -9.56 -6.06 -10.51
CA ALA A 191 -8.67 -5.75 -11.62
C ALA A 191 -7.71 -6.91 -11.99
N GLY A 192 -7.62 -7.96 -11.17
CA GLY A 192 -6.86 -9.18 -11.44
C GLY A 192 -5.60 -9.36 -10.59
N ALA A 193 -5.45 -8.67 -9.48
CA ALA A 193 -4.41 -8.98 -8.49
C ALA A 193 -4.76 -10.28 -7.74
N ASP A 194 -3.73 -11.07 -7.39
CA ASP A 194 -3.91 -12.37 -6.74
C ASP A 194 -3.77 -12.30 -5.21
N VAL A 195 -2.98 -11.34 -4.72
CA VAL A 195 -2.58 -11.22 -3.31
C VAL A 195 -2.53 -9.75 -2.92
N VAL A 196 -2.94 -9.41 -1.70
CA VAL A 196 -2.76 -8.08 -1.14
C VAL A 196 -1.65 -8.06 -0.08
N GLN A 197 -0.77 -7.07 -0.16
CA GLN A 197 0.23 -6.76 0.86
C GLN A 197 -0.21 -5.52 1.65
N ILE A 198 -0.28 -5.62 2.97
CA ILE A 198 -0.55 -4.49 3.87
C ILE A 198 0.78 -4.01 4.46
N PHE A 199 1.18 -2.77 4.16
CA PHE A 199 2.41 -2.17 4.63
C PHE A 199 2.18 -1.28 5.84
N ASP A 200 2.61 -1.72 7.02
CA ASP A 200 2.69 -0.88 8.21
C ASP A 200 4.14 -0.50 8.53
N SER A 201 4.67 0.43 7.76
CA SER A 201 6.07 0.84 7.81
C SER A 201 6.42 1.63 9.09
N TRP A 202 5.43 2.05 9.87
CA TRP A 202 5.57 2.89 11.07
C TRP A 202 5.07 2.20 12.34
N ALA A 203 4.64 0.95 12.26
CA ALA A 203 4.07 0.21 13.38
C ALA A 203 4.96 0.19 14.65
N GLY A 204 6.26 0.01 14.48
CA GLY A 204 7.20 -0.06 15.61
C GLY A 204 7.45 1.27 16.33
N LEU A 205 6.90 2.38 15.84
CA LEU A 205 7.00 3.70 16.49
C LEU A 205 5.71 4.11 17.21
N ILE A 206 4.71 3.23 17.24
CA ILE A 206 3.49 3.47 17.99
C ILE A 206 3.79 3.33 19.49
N PRO A 207 3.36 4.28 20.34
CA PRO A 207 3.42 4.09 21.79
C PRO A 207 2.71 2.79 22.19
N LYS A 208 3.31 2.02 23.12
CA LYS A 208 2.75 0.70 23.53
C LYS A 208 1.28 0.77 23.95
N THR A 209 0.89 1.83 24.64
CA THR A 209 -0.49 2.09 25.07
C THR A 209 -1.46 2.27 23.92
N GLU A 210 -0.98 2.65 22.74
CA GLU A 210 -1.75 2.97 21.53
C GLU A 210 -1.76 1.85 20.49
N LEU A 211 -0.90 0.84 20.64
CA LEU A 211 -0.76 -0.25 19.67
C LEU A 211 -2.11 -0.90 19.34
N SER A 212 -2.94 -1.14 20.36
CA SER A 212 -4.26 -1.76 20.16
C SER A 212 -5.16 -0.89 19.27
N ASN A 213 -5.22 0.41 19.54
CA ASN A 213 -6.17 1.30 18.88
C ASN A 213 -5.70 1.77 17.50
N LEU A 214 -4.39 2.08 17.35
CA LEU A 214 -3.85 2.66 16.12
C LEU A 214 -3.32 1.61 15.13
N CYS A 215 -2.98 0.39 15.60
CA CYS A 215 -2.42 -0.65 14.75
C CYS A 215 -3.32 -1.89 14.71
N TYR A 216 -3.52 -2.57 15.85
CA TYR A 216 -4.12 -3.90 15.83
C TYR A 216 -5.58 -3.90 15.37
N LYS A 217 -6.44 -3.11 16.00
CA LYS A 217 -7.87 -3.05 15.65
C LYS A 217 -8.12 -2.63 14.19
N PRO A 218 -7.49 -1.56 13.66
CA PRO A 218 -7.69 -1.17 12.26
C PRO A 218 -7.16 -2.21 11.27
N ASN A 219 -5.99 -2.79 11.54
CA ASN A 219 -5.45 -3.85 10.69
C ASN A 219 -6.28 -5.13 10.76
N ALA A 220 -6.80 -5.51 11.93
CA ALA A 220 -7.70 -6.64 12.07
C ALA A 220 -8.97 -6.48 11.22
N LYS A 221 -9.58 -5.29 11.18
CA LYS A 221 -10.72 -5.00 10.28
C LYS A 221 -10.38 -5.25 8.80
N LEU A 222 -9.18 -4.82 8.35
CA LEU A 222 -8.71 -5.07 6.98
C LEU A 222 -8.49 -6.55 6.70
N VAL A 223 -7.85 -7.26 7.62
CA VAL A 223 -7.59 -8.70 7.49
C VAL A 223 -8.90 -9.50 7.49
N ASP A 224 -9.85 -9.14 8.34
CA ASP A 224 -11.17 -9.78 8.39
C ASP A 224 -11.98 -9.54 7.11
N PHE A 225 -11.90 -8.33 6.55
CA PHE A 225 -12.46 -8.05 5.23
C PHE A 225 -11.86 -8.96 4.16
N CYS A 226 -10.51 -9.05 4.11
CA CYS A 226 -9.82 -9.90 3.15
C CYS A 226 -10.18 -11.38 3.35
N ARG A 227 -10.25 -11.86 4.60
CA ARG A 227 -10.63 -13.23 4.94
C ARG A 227 -12.05 -13.57 4.47
N LYS A 228 -13.02 -12.69 4.74
CA LYS A 228 -14.42 -12.84 4.29
C LYS A 228 -14.53 -12.92 2.78
N LYS A 229 -13.70 -12.17 2.06
CA LYS A 229 -13.62 -12.16 0.59
C LYS A 229 -12.70 -13.24 0.01
N LYS A 230 -12.08 -14.09 0.87
CA LYS A 230 -11.10 -15.12 0.48
C LYS A 230 -9.89 -14.56 -0.30
N ILE A 231 -9.46 -13.35 0.04
CA ILE A 231 -8.32 -12.65 -0.56
C ILE A 231 -7.05 -13.05 0.19
N PRO A 232 -6.06 -13.69 -0.46
CA PRO A 232 -4.78 -13.99 0.16
C PRO A 232 -4.07 -12.70 0.58
N THR A 233 -3.61 -12.64 1.84
CA THR A 233 -3.11 -11.41 2.45
C THR A 233 -1.76 -11.63 3.10
N ILE A 234 -0.85 -10.67 2.94
CA ILE A 234 0.44 -10.61 3.60
C ILE A 234 0.48 -9.31 4.42
N CYS A 235 0.76 -9.41 5.70
CA CYS A 235 0.93 -8.25 6.58
C CYS A 235 2.41 -8.03 6.88
N PHE A 236 2.85 -6.77 6.81
CA PHE A 236 4.20 -6.36 7.16
C PHE A 236 4.14 -5.19 8.15
N ALA A 237 4.37 -5.49 9.42
CA ALA A 237 4.49 -4.51 10.49
C ALA A 237 5.98 -4.33 10.86
N LYS A 238 6.58 -3.24 10.38
CA LYS A 238 8.01 -2.98 10.56
C LYS A 238 8.35 -2.79 12.04
N THR A 239 9.39 -3.51 12.52
CA THR A 239 9.97 -3.40 13.89
C THR A 239 9.06 -3.79 15.06
N ILE A 240 7.92 -4.42 14.82
CA ILE A 240 7.13 -5.08 15.88
C ILE A 240 7.68 -6.51 16.04
N ILE A 241 8.54 -6.76 17.02
CA ILE A 241 9.23 -8.05 17.15
C ILE A 241 8.41 -9.05 17.99
N ASN A 242 7.61 -8.62 18.97
CA ASN A 242 7.00 -9.50 19.95
C ASN A 242 5.46 -9.63 19.89
N HIS A 243 4.81 -9.12 18.84
CA HIS A 243 3.35 -9.05 18.77
C HIS A 243 2.74 -9.51 17.44
N TYR A 244 3.48 -10.31 16.66
CA TYR A 244 3.02 -10.78 15.33
C TYR A 244 1.80 -11.71 15.35
N PHE A 245 1.42 -12.24 16.51
CA PHE A 245 0.36 -13.25 16.61
C PHE A 245 -1.06 -12.68 16.77
N VAL A 246 -1.22 -11.35 16.78
CA VAL A 246 -2.52 -10.72 17.04
C VAL A 246 -3.42 -10.63 15.79
N TYR A 247 -2.89 -10.93 14.61
CA TYR A 247 -3.64 -10.86 13.34
C TYR A 247 -4.17 -12.19 12.82
N TYR A 248 -3.99 -13.29 13.58
CA TYR A 248 -4.40 -14.64 13.17
C TYR A 248 -5.55 -15.19 14.00
#